data_02fd6a8febaadee11f56fad2256cf7f1
#
_entry.id   02fd6a8febaadee11f56fad2256cf7f1
#
_cell.length_a   1.000
_cell.length_b   1.000
_cell.length_c   1.000
_cell.angle_alpha   90.00
_cell.angle_beta   90.00
_cell.angle_gamma   90.00
#
_symmetry.space_group_name_H-M   'P 1'
#
loop_
_entity.id
_entity.type
_entity.pdbx_description
1 polymer ?
#
loop_
_entity_poly.entity_id
_entity_poly.type
_entity_poly.pdbx_seq_one_letter_code
_entity_poly.pdbx_strand_id
1 'polypeptide(L)'
;YCPKGRKAEDGVIDERYPLTELSTAGYRQRTIRNLSESDGPLILYHGYLSGGTQETMVQCIRLHKPYKLIDAQAVSVQYASELALAFVVDFDIAVLNVAGPRLSQWADGYQYSLEAIANLIGFSNLLKLSGETHVNLATL
;
A
#
# COMPACT_ATOMS: atom_id res chain seq x y z
N TYR A 1 2.52 -5.51 -9.32
CA TYR A 1 2.22 -6.80 -9.97
C TYR A 1 0.79 -7.25 -9.70
N CYS A 2 0.24 -8.05 -10.61
CA CYS A 2 -1.05 -8.70 -10.43
C CYS A 2 -0.94 -10.22 -10.71
N PRO A 3 -1.91 -11.04 -10.24
CA PRO A 3 -1.93 -12.47 -10.54
C PRO A 3 -2.14 -12.72 -12.04
N LYS A 4 -1.78 -13.91 -12.50
CA LYS A 4 -2.06 -14.37 -13.88
C LYS A 4 -3.56 -14.24 -14.20
N GLY A 5 -3.86 -13.68 -15.37
CA GLY A 5 -5.23 -13.34 -15.80
C GLY A 5 -5.77 -12.09 -15.13
N ARG A 6 -4.92 -11.24 -14.52
CA ARG A 6 -5.30 -9.98 -13.85
C ARG A 6 -6.45 -10.15 -12.85
N LYS A 7 -6.50 -11.29 -12.16
CA LYS A 7 -7.62 -11.66 -11.28
C LYS A 7 -7.67 -10.77 -10.02
N ALA A 8 -8.86 -10.26 -9.74
CA ALA A 8 -9.27 -9.64 -8.49
C ALA A 8 -10.51 -10.31 -7.91
N GLU A 9 -10.94 -9.94 -6.72
CA GLU A 9 -12.13 -10.51 -6.07
C GLU A 9 -13.41 -10.13 -6.82
N ASP A 10 -13.44 -8.93 -7.38
CA ASP A 10 -14.57 -8.32 -8.10
C ASP A 10 -14.47 -8.52 -9.63
N GLY A 11 -13.51 -9.31 -10.12
CA GLY A 11 -13.38 -9.63 -11.53
C GLY A 11 -11.96 -9.55 -12.08
N VAL A 12 -11.79 -8.89 -13.22
CA VAL A 12 -10.51 -8.71 -13.90
C VAL A 12 -10.06 -7.26 -13.76
N ILE A 13 -8.84 -7.05 -13.31
CA ILE A 13 -8.26 -5.70 -13.20
C ILE A 13 -8.10 -5.10 -14.60
N ASP A 14 -8.68 -3.93 -14.83
CA ASP A 14 -8.68 -3.21 -16.08
C ASP A 14 -7.26 -2.95 -16.61
N GLU A 15 -7.07 -3.07 -17.92
CA GLU A 15 -5.77 -2.91 -18.59
C GLU A 15 -5.22 -1.47 -18.51
N ARG A 16 -6.08 -0.49 -18.25
CA ARG A 16 -5.64 0.91 -18.00
C ARG A 16 -4.66 1.04 -16.81
N TYR A 17 -4.67 0.07 -15.87
CA TYR A 17 -3.71 0.04 -14.78
C TYR A 17 -2.41 -0.62 -15.24
N PRO A 18 -1.25 0.09 -15.15
CA PRO A 18 0.04 -0.40 -15.65
C PRO A 18 0.66 -1.46 -14.73
N LEU A 19 -0.02 -2.60 -14.60
CA LEU A 19 0.41 -3.70 -13.74
C LEU A 19 1.10 -4.80 -14.56
N THR A 20 2.20 -5.32 -14.04
CA THR A 20 2.87 -6.50 -14.59
C THR A 20 2.19 -7.77 -14.11
N GLU A 21 1.74 -8.60 -15.05
CA GLU A 21 1.12 -9.89 -14.77
C GLU A 21 2.17 -10.94 -14.41
N LEU A 22 1.94 -11.67 -13.33
CA LEU A 22 2.79 -12.80 -12.93
C LEU A 22 2.42 -14.06 -13.72
N SER A 23 3.38 -14.97 -13.86
CA SER A 23 3.15 -16.28 -14.49
C SER A 23 2.23 -17.20 -13.67
N THR A 24 2.01 -16.89 -12.39
CA THR A 24 1.18 -17.67 -11.46
C THR A 24 -0.07 -16.91 -11.03
N ALA A 25 -1.15 -17.65 -10.73
CA ALA A 25 -2.40 -17.09 -10.22
C ALA A 25 -2.40 -16.86 -8.68
N GLY A 26 -1.30 -17.17 -7.99
CA GLY A 26 -1.22 -17.12 -6.53
C GLY A 26 -1.11 -15.71 -5.97
N TYR A 27 -2.01 -15.34 -5.06
CA TYR A 27 -1.96 -14.04 -4.37
C TYR A 27 -0.71 -13.87 -3.51
N ARG A 28 -0.19 -14.95 -2.94
CA ARG A 28 1.00 -14.94 -2.10
C ARG A 28 2.24 -14.53 -2.90
N GLN A 29 2.41 -15.06 -4.12
CA GLN A 29 3.53 -14.72 -4.99
C GLN A 29 3.50 -13.23 -5.38
N ARG A 30 2.30 -12.70 -5.67
CA ARG A 30 2.11 -11.26 -5.92
C ARG A 30 2.54 -10.43 -4.70
N THR A 31 2.09 -10.81 -3.51
CA THR A 31 2.45 -10.11 -2.26
C THR A 31 3.97 -10.09 -2.06
N ILE A 32 4.62 -11.24 -2.19
CA ILE A 32 6.09 -11.33 -2.05
C ILE A 32 6.78 -10.47 -3.10
N ARG A 33 6.31 -10.49 -4.35
CA ARG A 33 6.93 -9.71 -5.43
C ARG A 33 6.79 -8.21 -5.20
N ASN A 34 5.60 -7.73 -4.86
CA ASN A 34 5.37 -6.32 -4.53
C ASN A 34 6.24 -5.88 -3.34
N LEU A 35 6.37 -6.71 -2.32
CA LEU A 35 7.23 -6.41 -1.18
C LEU A 35 8.71 -6.40 -1.57
N SER A 36 9.17 -7.32 -2.41
CA SER A 36 10.59 -7.38 -2.80
C SER A 36 11.03 -6.15 -3.61
N GLU A 37 10.13 -5.56 -4.37
CA GLU A 37 10.40 -4.40 -5.24
C GLU A 37 9.94 -3.06 -4.65
N SER A 38 9.53 -3.03 -3.40
CA SER A 38 9.24 -1.80 -2.65
C SER A 38 10.22 -1.62 -1.50
N ASP A 39 10.35 -0.39 -1.01
CA ASP A 39 11.19 -0.08 0.15
C ASP A 39 10.46 -0.41 1.46
N GLY A 40 9.14 -0.26 1.48
CA GLY A 40 8.31 -0.61 2.63
C GLY A 40 6.82 -0.51 2.32
N PRO A 41 5.98 -1.35 2.94
CA PRO A 41 4.54 -1.25 2.79
C PRO A 41 3.88 -0.37 3.83
N LEU A 42 2.89 0.39 3.35
CA LEU A 42 1.81 0.94 4.16
C LEU A 42 0.67 -0.09 4.19
N ILE A 43 0.35 -0.60 5.37
CA ILE A 43 -0.67 -1.62 5.56
C ILE A 43 -1.89 -0.99 6.23
N LEU A 44 -2.94 -0.77 5.45
CA LEU A 44 -4.22 -0.25 5.93
C LEU A 44 -5.13 -1.42 6.30
N TYR A 45 -5.77 -1.38 7.46
CA TYR A 45 -6.71 -2.43 7.89
C TYR A 45 -7.81 -1.84 8.74
N HIS A 46 -8.82 -2.63 9.11
CA HIS A 46 -9.95 -2.18 9.92
C HIS A 46 -10.19 -3.17 11.07
N GLY A 47 -9.89 -2.73 12.29
CA GLY A 47 -10.07 -3.45 13.55
C GLY A 47 -9.06 -4.56 13.80
N TYR A 48 -8.86 -5.50 12.89
CA TYR A 48 -7.90 -6.59 13.08
C TYR A 48 -7.21 -7.03 11.79
N LEU A 49 -5.98 -7.50 11.94
CA LEU A 49 -5.20 -8.03 10.82
C LEU A 49 -5.55 -9.49 10.57
N SER A 50 -5.83 -9.84 9.33
CA SER A 50 -6.11 -11.22 8.93
C SER A 50 -5.70 -11.49 7.47
N GLY A 51 -5.68 -12.75 7.09
CA GLY A 51 -5.49 -13.19 5.71
C GLY A 51 -4.24 -12.61 5.03
N GLY A 52 -4.40 -12.11 3.81
CA GLY A 52 -3.31 -11.55 3.02
C GLY A 52 -2.66 -10.30 3.61
N THR A 53 -3.43 -9.50 4.36
CA THR A 53 -2.92 -8.31 5.05
C THR A 53 -1.98 -8.68 6.19
N GLN A 54 -2.35 -9.68 6.99
CA GLN A 54 -1.47 -10.24 8.02
C GLN A 54 -0.23 -10.90 7.42
N GLU A 55 -0.37 -11.65 6.33
CA GLU A 55 0.76 -12.26 5.62
C GLU A 55 1.75 -11.19 5.12
N THR A 56 1.26 -10.05 4.64
CA THR A 56 2.12 -8.92 4.24
C THR A 56 3.00 -8.48 5.40
N MET A 57 2.44 -8.26 6.58
CA MET A 57 3.19 -7.89 7.79
C MET A 57 4.23 -8.96 8.15
N VAL A 58 3.84 -10.24 8.18
CA VAL A 58 4.75 -11.36 8.49
C VAL A 58 5.93 -11.41 7.52
N GLN A 59 5.68 -11.17 6.23
CA GLN A 59 6.76 -11.14 5.23
C GLN A 59 7.69 -9.93 5.43
N CYS A 60 7.18 -8.77 5.86
CA CYS A 60 8.04 -7.63 6.18
C CYS A 60 9.00 -7.96 7.33
N ILE A 61 8.50 -8.59 8.39
CA ILE A 61 9.32 -9.02 9.53
C ILE A 61 10.42 -9.98 9.06
N ARG A 62 10.07 -10.97 8.24
CA ARG A 62 11.04 -11.95 7.68
C ARG A 62 12.10 -11.31 6.79
N LEU A 63 11.71 -10.29 6.02
CA LEU A 63 12.60 -9.59 5.09
C LEU A 63 13.34 -8.42 5.74
N HIS A 64 13.13 -8.17 7.03
CA HIS A 64 13.65 -7.01 7.76
C HIS A 64 13.32 -5.67 7.08
N LYS A 65 12.15 -5.57 6.44
CA LYS A 65 11.67 -4.35 5.80
C LYS A 65 10.89 -3.49 6.79
N PRO A 66 11.08 -2.16 6.76
CA PRO A 66 10.20 -1.27 7.50
C PRO A 66 8.76 -1.41 6.99
N TYR A 67 7.79 -1.27 7.86
CA TYR A 67 6.37 -1.26 7.51
C TYR A 67 5.58 -0.36 8.45
N LYS A 68 4.47 0.17 7.97
CA LYS A 68 3.54 0.97 8.78
C LYS A 68 2.17 0.31 8.79
N LEU A 69 1.65 0.06 9.99
CA LEU A 69 0.27 -0.40 10.21
C LEU A 69 -0.61 0.80 10.54
N ILE A 70 -1.76 0.90 9.89
CA ILE A 70 -2.78 1.93 10.18
C ILE A 70 -4.13 1.26 10.29
N ASP A 71 -4.72 1.32 11.49
CA ASP A 71 -6.07 0.85 11.76
C ASP A 71 -7.09 1.94 11.45
N ALA A 72 -7.82 1.76 10.36
CA ALA A 72 -8.87 2.70 9.93
C ALA A 72 -10.07 2.79 10.89
N GLN A 73 -10.23 1.84 11.80
CA GLN A 73 -11.23 1.92 12.86
C GLN A 73 -10.85 2.97 13.92
N ALA A 74 -9.55 3.12 14.16
CA ALA A 74 -9.02 3.99 15.21
C ALA A 74 -8.50 5.34 14.67
N VAL A 75 -8.22 5.42 13.36
CA VAL A 75 -7.47 6.52 12.75
C VAL A 75 -8.27 7.15 11.62
N SER A 76 -8.49 8.47 11.69
CA SER A 76 -9.12 9.21 10.58
C SER A 76 -8.26 9.20 9.31
N VAL A 77 -8.87 9.42 8.15
CA VAL A 77 -8.17 9.53 6.86
C VAL A 77 -7.05 10.58 6.91
N GLN A 78 -7.35 11.75 7.48
CA GLN A 78 -6.37 12.83 7.61
C GLN A 78 -5.15 12.38 8.43
N TYR A 79 -5.37 11.79 9.59
CA TYR A 79 -4.27 11.35 10.46
C TYR A 79 -3.53 10.15 9.86
N ALA A 80 -4.22 9.28 9.13
CA ALA A 80 -3.59 8.20 8.38
C ALA A 80 -2.59 8.73 7.34
N SER A 81 -2.96 9.82 6.65
CA SER A 81 -2.09 10.48 5.67
C SER A 81 -0.83 11.07 6.32
N GLU A 82 -0.98 11.68 7.49
CA GLU A 82 0.14 12.24 8.27
C GLU A 82 1.08 11.13 8.76
N LEU A 83 0.54 10.03 9.27
CA LEU A 83 1.31 8.86 9.68
C LEU A 83 2.03 8.19 8.49
N ALA A 84 1.38 8.14 7.32
CA ALA A 84 1.98 7.62 6.11
C ALA A 84 3.12 8.53 5.62
N LEU A 85 2.94 9.86 5.67
CA LEU A 85 3.98 10.82 5.32
C LEU A 85 5.20 10.68 6.24
N ALA A 86 4.98 10.63 7.55
CA ALA A 86 6.06 10.42 8.53
C ALA A 86 6.82 9.12 8.23
N PHE A 87 6.11 8.02 7.94
CA PHE A 87 6.74 6.76 7.58
C PHE A 87 7.59 6.87 6.31
N VAL A 88 7.09 7.54 5.27
CA VAL A 88 7.82 7.73 4.00
C VAL A 88 9.09 8.54 4.23
N VAL A 89 9.02 9.59 5.03
CA VAL A 89 10.17 10.47 5.33
C VAL A 89 11.18 9.78 6.26
N ASP A 90 10.72 9.20 7.37
CA ASP A 90 11.60 8.62 8.40
C ASP A 90 12.40 7.41 7.88
N PHE A 91 11.86 6.67 6.92
CA PHE A 91 12.49 5.47 6.34
C PHE A 91 13.00 5.66 4.91
N ASP A 92 13.01 6.90 4.40
CA ASP A 92 13.45 7.23 3.02
C ASP A 92 12.81 6.31 1.96
N ILE A 93 11.48 6.15 2.03
CA ILE A 93 10.71 5.28 1.16
C ILE A 93 10.55 5.93 -0.22
N ALA A 94 11.26 5.43 -1.22
CA ALA A 94 11.13 5.85 -2.61
C ALA A 94 10.00 5.09 -3.34
N VAL A 95 9.84 3.80 -3.04
CA VAL A 95 8.80 2.94 -3.60
C VAL A 95 7.90 2.40 -2.49
N LEU A 96 6.71 3.00 -2.35
CA LEU A 96 5.73 2.61 -1.34
C LEU A 96 4.80 1.51 -1.89
N ASN A 97 4.70 0.38 -1.19
CA ASN A 97 3.68 -0.63 -1.46
C ASN A 97 2.46 -0.40 -0.55
N VAL A 98 1.29 -0.18 -1.12
CA VAL A 98 0.04 -0.04 -0.35
C VAL A 98 -0.68 -1.38 -0.31
N ALA A 99 -0.93 -1.88 0.89
CA ALA A 99 -1.61 -3.16 1.13
C ALA A 99 -2.81 -2.98 2.04
N GLY A 100 -3.84 -3.78 1.82
CA GLY A 100 -5.06 -3.77 2.63
C GLY A 100 -5.93 -5.01 2.40
N PRO A 101 -7.01 -5.17 3.17
CA PRO A 101 -7.95 -6.27 3.02
C PRO A 101 -8.77 -6.12 1.73
N ARG A 102 -9.42 -7.22 1.35
CA ARG A 102 -10.31 -7.26 0.19
C ARG A 102 -11.62 -6.52 0.47
N LEU A 103 -12.34 -6.18 -0.60
CA LEU A 103 -13.66 -5.54 -0.53
C LEU A 103 -14.65 -6.31 0.38
N SER A 104 -14.66 -7.65 0.31
CA SER A 104 -15.50 -8.51 1.16
C SER A 104 -15.16 -8.46 2.65
N GLN A 105 -13.97 -8.00 3.00
CA GLN A 105 -13.50 -7.88 4.39
C GLN A 105 -13.63 -6.45 4.93
N TRP A 106 -13.64 -5.45 4.03
CA TRP A 106 -13.75 -4.03 4.40
C TRP A 106 -14.34 -3.24 3.23
N ALA A 107 -15.65 -3.02 3.27
CA ALA A 107 -16.41 -2.38 2.18
C ALA A 107 -15.93 -0.95 1.87
N ASP A 108 -15.61 -0.17 2.90
CA ASP A 108 -15.16 1.23 2.74
C ASP A 108 -13.64 1.34 2.51
N GLY A 109 -12.94 0.21 2.43
CA GLY A 109 -11.48 0.16 2.34
C GLY A 109 -10.90 0.87 1.14
N TYR A 110 -11.57 0.78 -0.01
CA TYR A 110 -11.16 1.48 -1.22
C TYR A 110 -11.21 3.01 -1.02
N GLN A 111 -12.33 3.54 -0.55
CA GLN A 111 -12.51 4.98 -0.38
C GLN A 111 -11.53 5.55 0.65
N TYR A 112 -11.41 4.89 1.81
CA TYR A 112 -10.46 5.28 2.84
C TYR A 112 -9.02 5.31 2.30
N SER A 113 -8.61 4.25 1.61
CA SER A 113 -7.26 4.14 1.05
C SER A 113 -7.00 5.20 -0.03
N LEU A 114 -7.97 5.41 -0.92
CA LEU A 114 -7.88 6.42 -1.97
C LEU A 114 -7.66 7.82 -1.40
N GLU A 115 -8.47 8.22 -0.42
CA GLU A 115 -8.35 9.53 0.20
C GLU A 115 -7.04 9.69 0.99
N ALA A 116 -6.65 8.66 1.76
CA ALA A 116 -5.41 8.68 2.52
C ALA A 116 -4.18 8.83 1.62
N ILE A 117 -4.14 8.10 0.51
CA ILE A 117 -3.02 8.17 -0.45
C ILE A 117 -3.05 9.47 -1.27
N ALA A 118 -4.24 9.96 -1.66
CA ALA A 118 -4.35 11.24 -2.35
C ALA A 118 -3.81 12.41 -1.49
N ASN A 119 -4.16 12.43 -0.19
CA ASN A 119 -3.62 13.40 0.76
C ASN A 119 -2.11 13.25 0.94
N LEU A 120 -1.60 12.03 1.09
CA LEU A 120 -0.15 11.76 1.16
C LEU A 120 0.59 12.34 -0.06
N ILE A 121 0.06 12.12 -1.27
CA ILE A 121 0.64 12.67 -2.51
C ILE A 121 0.61 14.20 -2.49
N GLY A 122 -0.48 14.80 -2.04
CA GLY A 122 -0.62 16.25 -1.88
C GLY A 122 0.44 16.81 -0.92
N PHE A 123 0.62 16.24 0.24
CA PHE A 123 1.64 16.63 1.22
C PHE A 123 3.06 16.48 0.66
N SER A 124 3.36 15.38 0.00
CA SER A 124 4.67 15.12 -0.61
C SER A 124 5.00 16.14 -1.70
N ASN A 125 4.01 16.55 -2.51
CA ASN A 125 4.21 17.59 -3.52
C ASN A 125 4.48 18.97 -2.88
N LEU A 126 3.81 19.31 -1.78
CA LEU A 126 4.07 20.53 -1.04
C LEU A 126 5.48 20.56 -0.44
N LEU A 127 5.95 19.45 0.13
CA LEU A 127 7.31 19.34 0.66
C LEU A 127 8.38 19.49 -0.44
N LYS A 128 8.16 18.94 -1.63
CA LYS A 128 9.06 19.13 -2.78
C LYS A 128 9.16 20.60 -3.21
N LEU A 129 8.04 21.32 -3.17
CA LEU A 129 8.00 22.74 -3.51
C LEU A 129 8.72 23.61 -2.46
N SER A 130 8.72 23.19 -1.19
CA SER A 130 9.44 23.86 -0.10
C SER A 130 10.95 23.55 -0.06
N GLY A 131 11.41 22.59 -0.89
CA GLY A 131 12.83 22.19 -0.94
C GLY A 131 13.28 21.24 0.18
N GLU A 132 12.34 20.73 0.97
CA GLU A 132 12.65 19.95 2.19
C GLU A 132 12.83 18.45 1.99
N THR A 133 12.40 17.87 0.83
CA THR A 133 12.62 16.43 0.57
C THR A 133 12.51 16.06 -0.93
N HIS A 134 13.37 15.15 -1.36
CA HIS A 134 13.22 14.43 -2.63
C HIS A 134 12.44 13.12 -2.40
N VAL A 135 11.11 13.19 -2.31
CA VAL A 135 10.27 11.99 -2.33
C VAL A 135 9.88 11.68 -3.77
N ASN A 136 10.41 10.60 -4.30
CA ASN A 136 10.07 10.12 -5.63
C ASN A 136 8.94 9.10 -5.50
N LEU A 137 7.69 9.55 -5.59
CA LEU A 137 6.51 8.67 -5.66
C LEU A 137 6.45 8.08 -7.07
N ALA A 138 7.16 6.99 -7.30
CA ALA A 138 7.01 6.19 -8.50
C ALA A 138 5.73 5.35 -8.39
N THR A 139 4.70 5.83 -9.00
CA THR A 139 3.54 5.16 -9.60
C THR A 139 2.79 4.12 -8.75
N LEU A 140 1.62 4.50 -8.31
CA LEU A 140 0.48 3.61 -8.05
C LEU A 140 0.04 2.89 -9.33
#